data_fa11523f4257d7d50c38cae45f4e97ad
#
_entry.id   fa11523f4257d7d50c38cae45f4e97ad
#
_cell.length_a   1.000
_cell.length_b   1.000
_cell.length_c   1.000
_cell.angle_alpha   90.00
_cell.angle_beta   90.00
_cell.angle_gamma   90.00
#
_symmetry.space_group_name_H-M   'P 1'
#
loop_
_entity.id
_entity.type
_entity.pdbx_description
1 polymer ?
#
loop_
_entity_poly.entity_id
_entity_poly.type
_entity_poly.pdbx_seq_one_letter_code
_entity_poly.pdbx_strand_id
1 'polypeptide(L)'
;MIIETHLPNLLHRGKVRDTYGIGSNLLLMVATDRISAFDVVLPNGIPHKGLVLSQMSAFWFRLTSGLIDNHFIGLADDQRVIEEYNSSNLLAQLPLEIARRSMIVRRAQRIDIESIVRGYLAGSAWAEYRRNGTVWGQRMPKSLKEGQVLSEPVFTPTTKAEQGHDQNMTHQQVVDMVGEDLARQLEEKSLAIYSFAHEYA
;
A
#
# COMPACT_ATOMS: atom_id res chain seq x y z
N MET A 1 3.58 4.39 -22.59
CA MET A 1 3.15 3.37 -21.58
C MET A 1 4.39 2.62 -21.11
N ILE A 2 4.61 2.52 -19.79
CA ILE A 2 5.79 1.87 -19.21
C ILE A 2 5.34 0.61 -18.48
N ILE A 3 5.67 -0.53 -19.07
CA ILE A 3 5.34 -1.85 -18.53
C ILE A 3 6.49 -2.40 -17.68
N GLU A 4 7.71 -2.08 -18.05
CA GLU A 4 8.92 -2.57 -17.40
C GLU A 4 9.98 -1.47 -17.38
N THR A 5 10.85 -1.48 -16.38
CA THR A 5 11.98 -0.56 -16.28
C THR A 5 13.29 -1.31 -16.12
N HIS A 6 14.39 -0.73 -16.62
CA HIS A 6 15.71 -1.32 -16.64
C HIS A 6 16.73 -0.32 -16.08
N LEU A 7 16.71 -0.13 -14.76
CA LEU A 7 17.69 0.68 -14.05
C LEU A 7 18.70 -0.22 -13.31
N PRO A 8 19.88 0.29 -12.94
CA PRO A 8 20.84 -0.48 -12.14
C PRO A 8 20.27 -0.83 -10.75
N ASN A 9 20.79 -1.92 -10.14
CA ASN A 9 20.43 -2.37 -8.78
C ASN A 9 18.96 -2.72 -8.59
N LEU A 10 18.35 -3.42 -9.54
CA LEU A 10 17.02 -4.00 -9.38
C LEU A 10 17.04 -4.99 -8.21
N LEU A 11 16.20 -4.76 -7.21
CA LEU A 11 16.03 -5.62 -6.04
C LEU A 11 14.78 -6.51 -6.18
N HIS A 12 13.71 -5.96 -6.72
CA HIS A 12 12.45 -6.69 -6.82
C HIS A 12 11.60 -6.15 -7.97
N ARG A 13 10.98 -7.05 -8.73
CA ARG A 13 9.97 -6.75 -9.72
C ARG A 13 8.63 -7.31 -9.27
N GLY A 14 7.79 -6.43 -8.73
CA GLY A 14 6.44 -6.79 -8.28
C GLY A 14 5.42 -6.79 -9.42
N LYS A 15 4.19 -7.13 -9.09
CA LYS A 15 3.07 -7.18 -10.07
C LYS A 15 2.85 -5.84 -10.80
N VAL A 16 3.09 -4.70 -10.13
CA VAL A 16 2.80 -3.35 -10.66
C VAL A 16 3.90 -2.32 -10.38
N ARG A 17 4.97 -2.68 -9.69
CA ARG A 17 6.09 -1.80 -9.33
C ARG A 17 7.42 -2.52 -9.50
N ASP A 18 8.45 -1.77 -9.88
CA ASP A 18 9.85 -2.20 -9.87
C ASP A 18 10.58 -1.43 -8.76
N THR A 19 11.39 -2.11 -7.96
CA THR A 19 12.09 -1.54 -6.80
C THR A 19 13.58 -1.68 -6.97
N TYR A 20 14.28 -0.56 -6.86
CA TYR A 20 15.73 -0.46 -7.04
C TYR A 20 16.40 0.04 -5.76
N GLY A 21 17.62 -0.42 -5.49
CA GLY A 21 18.43 0.08 -4.38
C GLY A 21 19.12 1.40 -4.71
N ILE A 22 19.07 2.36 -3.79
CA ILE A 22 19.88 3.59 -3.83
C ILE A 22 20.75 3.59 -2.58
N GLY A 23 22.04 3.31 -2.74
CA GLY A 23 22.93 3.14 -1.57
C GLY A 23 22.43 2.05 -0.62
N SER A 24 22.71 2.21 0.69
CA SER A 24 22.37 1.20 1.70
C SER A 24 20.94 1.33 2.25
N ASN A 25 20.42 2.54 2.35
CA ASN A 25 19.26 2.87 3.17
C ASN A 25 18.05 3.39 2.40
N LEU A 26 18.17 3.54 1.09
CA LEU A 26 17.11 4.08 0.26
C LEU A 26 16.69 3.10 -0.83
N LEU A 27 15.45 3.26 -1.26
CA LEU A 27 14.87 2.56 -2.39
C LEU A 27 14.23 3.56 -3.36
N LEU A 28 14.36 3.27 -4.65
CA LEU A 28 13.58 3.89 -5.72
C LEU A 28 12.46 2.94 -6.10
N MET A 29 11.23 3.33 -5.87
CA MET A 29 10.04 2.54 -6.21
C MET A 29 9.37 3.12 -7.44
N VAL A 30 9.49 2.43 -8.58
CA VAL A 30 8.94 2.87 -9.86
C VAL A 30 7.58 2.23 -10.08
N ALA A 31 6.52 3.00 -10.11
CA ALA A 31 5.18 2.53 -10.45
C ALA A 31 5.06 2.37 -11.98
N THR A 32 4.72 1.17 -12.42
CA THR A 32 4.53 0.87 -13.85
C THR A 32 3.05 0.95 -14.25
N ASP A 33 2.80 0.89 -15.54
CA ASP A 33 1.43 0.87 -16.09
C ASP A 33 0.84 -0.55 -16.12
N ARG A 34 1.58 -1.55 -15.57
CA ARG A 34 1.05 -2.91 -15.39
C ARG A 34 -0.20 -2.91 -14.53
N ILE A 35 -1.13 -3.80 -14.84
CA ILE A 35 -2.30 -4.10 -14.01
C ILE A 35 -2.29 -5.59 -13.67
N SER A 36 -2.71 -5.93 -12.47
CA SER A 36 -2.90 -7.31 -12.05
C SER A 36 -4.31 -7.52 -11.52
N ALA A 37 -4.86 -8.69 -11.80
CA ALA A 37 -6.13 -9.16 -11.26
C ALA A 37 -6.00 -10.65 -10.95
N PHE A 38 -6.61 -11.10 -9.86
CA PHE A 38 -6.54 -12.49 -9.40
C PHE A 38 -5.10 -13.03 -9.33
N ASP A 39 -4.18 -12.20 -8.82
CA ASP A 39 -2.74 -12.47 -8.70
C ASP A 39 -1.97 -12.66 -10.02
N VAL A 40 -2.60 -12.45 -11.15
CA VAL A 40 -1.99 -12.52 -12.48
C VAL A 40 -1.74 -11.12 -13.02
N VAL A 41 -0.54 -10.86 -13.53
CA VAL A 41 -0.24 -9.66 -14.30
C VAL A 41 -0.89 -9.78 -15.67
N LEU A 42 -1.78 -8.86 -16.00
CA LEU A 42 -2.47 -8.88 -17.29
C LEU A 42 -1.51 -8.43 -18.41
N PRO A 43 -1.70 -8.93 -19.65
CA PRO A 43 -0.81 -8.62 -20.77
C PRO A 43 -0.85 -7.16 -21.18
N ASN A 44 -1.97 -6.45 -20.92
CA ASN A 44 -2.16 -5.05 -21.26
C ASN A 44 -1.97 -4.18 -20.03
N GLY A 45 -1.27 -3.06 -20.19
CA GLY A 45 -1.19 -2.02 -19.18
C GLY A 45 -2.27 -0.95 -19.38
N ILE A 46 -2.43 -0.09 -18.37
CA ILE A 46 -3.29 1.10 -18.44
C ILE A 46 -2.37 2.31 -18.59
N PRO A 47 -2.44 3.07 -19.70
CA PRO A 47 -1.60 4.25 -19.90
C PRO A 47 -1.68 5.23 -18.72
N HIS A 48 -0.52 5.73 -18.28
CA HIS A 48 -0.38 6.68 -17.17
C HIS A 48 -0.81 6.20 -15.78
N LYS A 49 -1.26 4.94 -15.61
CA LYS A 49 -1.65 4.39 -14.30
C LYS A 49 -0.54 4.55 -13.25
N GLY A 50 0.70 4.19 -13.60
CA GLY A 50 1.83 4.30 -12.69
C GLY A 50 2.10 5.73 -12.26
N LEU A 51 2.00 6.69 -13.19
CA LEU A 51 2.14 8.12 -12.89
C LEU A 51 1.07 8.58 -11.89
N VAL A 52 -0.20 8.34 -12.20
CA VAL A 52 -1.32 8.76 -11.34
C VAL A 52 -1.20 8.16 -9.94
N LEU A 53 -0.95 6.85 -9.84
CA LEU A 53 -0.85 6.17 -8.54
C LEU A 53 0.35 6.63 -7.72
N SER A 54 1.48 6.94 -8.36
CA SER A 54 2.65 7.46 -7.64
C SER A 54 2.39 8.85 -7.07
N GLN A 55 1.79 9.75 -7.84
CA GLN A 55 1.42 11.10 -7.40
C GLN A 55 0.36 11.06 -6.28
N MET A 56 -0.66 10.21 -6.40
CA MET A 56 -1.66 10.01 -5.35
C MET A 56 -1.04 9.45 -4.07
N SER A 57 -0.12 8.50 -4.18
CA SER A 57 0.60 7.95 -3.01
C SER A 57 1.42 9.04 -2.32
N ALA A 58 2.15 9.86 -3.08
CA ALA A 58 2.92 10.98 -2.52
C ALA A 58 2.02 12.01 -1.81
N PHE A 59 0.85 12.31 -2.40
CA PHE A 59 -0.15 13.18 -1.77
C PHE A 59 -0.59 12.63 -0.41
N TRP A 60 -1.01 11.37 -0.34
CA TRP A 60 -1.49 10.76 0.90
C TRP A 60 -0.39 10.60 1.94
N PHE A 61 0.84 10.22 1.57
CA PHE A 61 1.96 10.14 2.51
C PHE A 61 2.28 11.50 3.16
N ARG A 62 2.22 12.59 2.39
CA ARG A 62 2.41 13.94 2.92
C ARG A 62 1.26 14.34 3.84
N LEU A 63 0.03 14.10 3.41
CA LEU A 63 -1.17 14.50 4.13
C LEU A 63 -1.31 13.78 5.47
N THR A 64 -0.93 12.50 5.54
CA THR A 64 -1.02 11.65 6.75
C THR A 64 0.25 11.65 7.60
N SER A 65 1.27 12.43 7.25
CA SER A 65 2.57 12.44 7.97
C SER A 65 2.46 12.87 9.44
N GLY A 66 1.43 13.63 9.80
CA GLY A 66 1.13 14.00 11.20
C GLY A 66 0.44 12.89 11.99
N LEU A 67 -0.10 11.85 11.35
CA LEU A 67 -0.78 10.72 11.99
C LEU A 67 0.16 9.56 12.28
N ILE A 68 1.07 9.30 11.35
CA ILE A 68 2.04 8.20 11.42
C ILE A 68 3.31 8.55 10.65
N ASP A 69 4.46 8.23 11.24
CA ASP A 69 5.72 8.24 10.51
C ASP A 69 5.67 7.25 9.35
N ASN A 70 6.17 7.67 8.20
CA ASN A 70 6.16 6.83 7.00
C ASN A 70 7.53 6.82 6.31
N HIS A 71 7.69 5.90 5.37
CA HIS A 71 8.96 5.70 4.66
C HIS A 71 9.18 6.69 3.50
N PHE A 72 8.18 7.46 3.11
CA PHE A 72 8.24 8.36 1.95
C PHE A 72 9.18 9.54 2.21
N ILE A 73 10.09 9.79 1.27
CA ILE A 73 10.97 10.95 1.26
C ILE A 73 10.45 11.99 0.26
N GLY A 74 10.24 11.56 -0.97
CA GLY A 74 9.74 12.43 -2.03
C GLY A 74 9.61 11.73 -3.37
N LEU A 75 9.14 12.47 -4.36
CA LEU A 75 9.13 12.03 -5.75
C LEU A 75 10.51 12.22 -6.38
N ALA A 76 10.88 11.35 -7.30
CA ALA A 76 12.21 11.39 -7.94
C ALA A 76 12.37 12.53 -8.98
N ASP A 77 11.33 13.29 -9.26
CA ASP A 77 11.35 14.53 -10.06
C ASP A 77 11.34 15.80 -9.19
N ASP A 78 11.33 15.68 -7.86
CA ASP A 78 11.46 16.82 -6.96
C ASP A 78 12.94 17.25 -6.88
N GLN A 79 13.24 18.50 -7.29
CA GLN A 79 14.61 19.02 -7.35
C GLN A 79 15.31 18.98 -5.97
N ARG A 80 14.59 19.24 -4.88
CA ARG A 80 15.14 19.20 -3.52
C ARG A 80 15.58 17.80 -3.13
N VAL A 81 14.77 16.80 -3.51
CA VAL A 81 15.07 15.40 -3.25
C VAL A 81 16.28 14.93 -4.07
N ILE A 82 16.39 15.39 -5.33
CA ILE A 82 17.55 15.11 -6.17
C ILE A 82 18.80 15.71 -5.54
N GLU A 83 18.79 16.96 -5.12
CA GLU A 83 19.94 17.64 -4.51
C GLU A 83 20.41 16.96 -3.22
N GLU A 84 19.47 16.52 -2.38
CA GLU A 84 19.77 15.91 -1.08
C GLU A 84 20.21 14.44 -1.17
N TYR A 85 19.59 13.66 -2.09
CA TYR A 85 19.74 12.19 -2.10
C TYR A 85 20.44 11.61 -3.33
N ASN A 86 21.00 12.44 -4.23
CA ASN A 86 21.64 12.00 -5.48
C ASN A 86 23.11 11.58 -5.32
N SER A 87 23.46 10.90 -4.25
CA SER A 87 24.84 10.47 -3.99
C SER A 87 25.45 9.58 -5.09
N SER A 88 24.63 8.82 -5.80
CA SER A 88 25.05 7.93 -6.90
C SER A 88 24.86 8.54 -8.30
N ASN A 89 24.47 9.79 -8.40
CA ASN A 89 24.08 10.46 -9.65
C ASN A 89 22.95 9.77 -10.45
N LEU A 90 22.34 8.76 -9.87
CA LEU A 90 21.24 8.00 -10.50
C LEU A 90 20.01 8.88 -10.73
N LEU A 91 19.62 9.66 -9.71
CA LEU A 91 18.37 10.44 -9.74
C LEU A 91 18.40 11.52 -10.80
N ALA A 92 19.54 12.23 -10.95
CA ALA A 92 19.71 13.26 -11.97
C ALA A 92 19.73 12.70 -13.41
N GLN A 93 19.99 11.41 -13.57
CA GLN A 93 20.03 10.75 -14.89
C GLN A 93 18.73 10.04 -15.25
N LEU A 94 17.73 10.02 -14.35
CA LEU A 94 16.46 9.38 -14.65
C LEU A 94 15.73 10.10 -15.79
N PRO A 95 15.24 9.39 -16.81
CA PRO A 95 14.29 9.95 -17.75
C PRO A 95 13.09 10.55 -17.01
N LEU A 96 12.64 11.74 -17.41
CA LEU A 96 11.57 12.46 -16.73
C LEU A 96 10.30 11.63 -16.56
N GLU A 97 9.95 10.80 -17.54
CA GLU A 97 8.80 9.91 -17.48
C GLU A 97 8.93 8.80 -16.42
N ILE A 98 10.17 8.40 -16.09
CA ILE A 98 10.47 7.47 -14.99
C ILE A 98 10.48 8.23 -13.66
N ALA A 99 11.14 9.38 -13.59
CA ALA A 99 11.21 10.18 -12.37
C ALA A 99 9.83 10.53 -11.81
N ARG A 100 8.90 11.00 -12.64
CA ARG A 100 7.54 11.39 -12.26
C ARG A 100 6.65 10.27 -11.71
N ARG A 101 6.98 9.01 -11.98
CA ARG A 101 6.27 7.84 -11.47
C ARG A 101 7.04 7.09 -10.40
N SER A 102 8.10 7.70 -9.89
CA SER A 102 9.01 7.08 -8.92
C SER A 102 8.99 7.82 -7.60
N MET A 103 8.98 7.05 -6.52
CA MET A 103 9.14 7.55 -5.16
C MET A 103 10.48 7.12 -4.61
N ILE A 104 11.14 8.02 -3.88
CA ILE A 104 12.29 7.71 -3.04
C ILE A 104 11.75 7.46 -1.64
N VAL A 105 12.13 6.32 -1.07
CA VAL A 105 11.66 5.90 0.24
C VAL A 105 12.82 5.38 1.09
N ARG A 106 12.70 5.48 2.42
CA ARG A 106 13.62 4.82 3.34
C ARG A 106 13.41 3.30 3.29
N ARG A 107 14.49 2.55 3.35
CA ARG A 107 14.42 1.10 3.53
C ARG A 107 13.95 0.82 4.94
N ALA A 108 12.92 0.02 5.08
CA ALA A 108 12.36 -0.40 6.36
C ALA A 108 12.17 -1.92 6.39
N GLN A 109 12.10 -2.48 7.59
CA GLN A 109 11.71 -3.87 7.77
C GLN A 109 10.20 -3.98 7.50
N ARG A 110 9.82 -4.86 6.57
CA ARG A 110 8.41 -5.12 6.27
C ARG A 110 7.78 -5.97 7.37
N ILE A 111 6.58 -5.60 7.75
CA ILE A 111 5.68 -6.44 8.54
C ILE A 111 4.80 -7.19 7.53
N ASP A 112 4.73 -8.51 7.65
CA ASP A 112 4.01 -9.36 6.67
C ASP A 112 2.50 -9.43 6.96
N ILE A 113 1.93 -8.27 7.26
CA ILE A 113 0.49 -8.06 7.49
C ILE A 113 0.02 -6.94 6.56
N GLU A 114 -1.05 -7.17 5.82
CA GLU A 114 -1.79 -6.11 5.15
C GLU A 114 -2.83 -5.54 6.11
N SER A 115 -2.62 -4.29 6.51
CA SER A 115 -3.52 -3.55 7.39
C SER A 115 -4.65 -2.94 6.56
N ILE A 116 -5.80 -3.61 6.54
CA ILE A 116 -6.96 -3.20 5.76
C ILE A 116 -8.04 -2.69 6.71
N VAL A 117 -8.63 -1.54 6.39
CA VAL A 117 -9.81 -1.00 7.08
C VAL A 117 -10.98 -0.95 6.11
N ARG A 118 -12.15 -1.33 6.58
CA ARG A 118 -13.40 -1.33 5.82
C ARG A 118 -14.46 -0.49 6.52
N GLY A 119 -14.95 0.53 5.85
CA GLY A 119 -16.11 1.31 6.30
C GLY A 119 -17.41 0.90 5.60
N TYR A 120 -17.33 -0.03 4.62
CA TYR A 120 -18.46 -0.50 3.84
C TYR A 120 -18.48 -2.02 3.76
N LEU A 121 -19.67 -2.60 3.78
CA LEU A 121 -19.87 -4.04 3.70
C LEU A 121 -19.86 -4.52 2.24
N ALA A 122 -18.64 -4.76 1.70
CA ALA A 122 -18.45 -5.14 0.31
C ALA A 122 -17.38 -6.23 0.15
N GLY A 123 -17.31 -6.87 -1.02
CA GLY A 123 -16.30 -7.86 -1.38
C GLY A 123 -16.25 -9.04 -0.41
N SER A 124 -15.05 -9.39 0.10
CA SER A 124 -14.87 -10.52 1.03
C SER A 124 -15.63 -10.37 2.35
N ALA A 125 -15.79 -9.14 2.86
CA ALA A 125 -16.57 -8.85 4.05
C ALA A 125 -18.07 -9.16 3.82
N TRP A 126 -18.61 -8.79 2.66
CA TRP A 126 -19.98 -9.15 2.28
C TRP A 126 -20.16 -10.65 2.13
N ALA A 127 -19.22 -11.34 1.49
CA ALA A 127 -19.26 -12.78 1.33
C ALA A 127 -19.26 -13.53 2.68
N GLU A 128 -18.46 -13.07 3.66
CA GLU A 128 -18.46 -13.61 5.02
C GLU A 128 -19.76 -13.30 5.74
N TYR A 129 -20.22 -12.04 5.70
CA TYR A 129 -21.46 -11.64 6.34
C TYR A 129 -22.67 -12.45 5.85
N ARG A 130 -22.80 -12.64 4.55
CA ARG A 130 -23.88 -13.47 3.99
C ARG A 130 -23.88 -14.89 4.50
N ARG A 131 -22.71 -15.45 4.76
CA ARG A 131 -22.55 -16.84 5.19
C ARG A 131 -22.71 -17.01 6.70
N ASN A 132 -22.12 -16.11 7.48
CA ASN A 132 -21.93 -16.28 8.92
C ASN A 132 -22.57 -15.16 9.77
N GLY A 133 -22.98 -14.04 9.18
CA GLY A 133 -23.43 -12.85 9.90
C GLY A 133 -22.30 -12.11 10.61
N THR A 134 -21.05 -12.36 10.18
CA THR A 134 -19.83 -11.77 10.79
C THR A 134 -19.01 -11.03 9.74
N VAL A 135 -18.16 -10.13 10.20
CA VAL A 135 -17.06 -9.52 9.44
C VAL A 135 -15.78 -9.70 10.26
N TRP A 136 -14.82 -10.44 9.74
CA TRP A 136 -13.62 -10.86 10.47
C TRP A 136 -13.91 -11.46 11.86
N GLY A 137 -14.92 -12.33 11.91
CA GLY A 137 -15.37 -13.02 13.13
C GLY A 137 -16.20 -12.15 14.08
N GLN A 138 -16.28 -10.83 13.88
CA GLN A 138 -17.13 -9.94 14.67
C GLN A 138 -18.58 -10.04 14.21
N ARG A 139 -19.51 -10.25 15.16
CA ARG A 139 -20.94 -10.28 14.85
C ARG A 139 -21.44 -8.91 14.40
N MET A 140 -22.11 -8.89 13.27
CA MET A 140 -22.70 -7.69 12.70
C MET A 140 -24.23 -7.66 12.91
N PRO A 141 -24.85 -6.47 12.89
CA PRO A 141 -26.30 -6.35 12.91
C PRO A 141 -26.95 -7.16 11.78
N LYS A 142 -28.17 -7.65 12.02
CA LYS A 142 -28.94 -8.35 11.00
C LYS A 142 -29.45 -7.38 9.93
N SER A 143 -29.69 -7.92 8.73
CA SER A 143 -30.32 -7.20 7.61
C SER A 143 -29.47 -6.11 6.96
N LEU A 144 -28.14 -6.15 7.11
CA LEU A 144 -27.24 -5.29 6.34
C LEU A 144 -27.28 -5.69 4.86
N LYS A 145 -27.07 -4.69 4.00
CA LYS A 145 -27.07 -4.86 2.53
C LYS A 145 -25.64 -4.74 1.99
N GLU A 146 -25.42 -5.29 0.82
CA GLU A 146 -24.17 -5.09 0.08
C GLU A 146 -23.94 -3.62 -0.20
N GLY A 147 -22.71 -3.15 0.03
CA GLY A 147 -22.34 -1.73 -0.12
C GLY A 147 -22.79 -0.82 1.01
N GLN A 148 -23.49 -1.37 2.04
CA GLN A 148 -23.94 -0.55 3.16
C GLN A 148 -22.76 -0.03 4.00
N VAL A 149 -22.86 1.24 4.41
CA VAL A 149 -21.95 1.85 5.38
C VAL A 149 -22.03 1.10 6.70
N LEU A 150 -20.89 0.74 7.27
CA LEU A 150 -20.80 0.19 8.62
C LEU A 150 -20.94 1.31 9.65
N SER A 151 -21.53 1.02 10.81
CA SER A 151 -21.64 1.99 11.91
C SER A 151 -20.29 2.49 12.40
N GLU A 152 -19.30 1.62 12.35
CA GLU A 152 -17.90 1.94 12.64
C GLU A 152 -17.00 1.21 11.62
N PRO A 153 -15.89 1.82 11.19
CA PRO A 153 -14.91 1.12 10.36
C PRO A 153 -14.33 -0.10 11.10
N VAL A 154 -14.09 -1.18 10.37
CA VAL A 154 -13.55 -2.43 10.94
C VAL A 154 -12.14 -2.67 10.40
N PHE A 155 -11.20 -2.97 11.32
CA PHE A 155 -9.86 -3.44 10.95
C PHE A 155 -9.94 -4.91 10.54
N THR A 156 -9.50 -5.21 9.33
CA THR A 156 -9.66 -6.51 8.67
C THR A 156 -8.33 -6.98 8.07
N PRO A 157 -7.32 -7.28 8.93
CA PRO A 157 -5.99 -7.62 8.47
C PRO A 157 -5.95 -8.94 7.70
N THR A 158 -4.98 -9.03 6.78
CA THR A 158 -4.65 -10.27 6.07
C THR A 158 -3.17 -10.54 6.12
N THR A 159 -2.77 -11.78 5.89
CA THR A 159 -1.36 -12.12 5.67
C THR A 159 -0.88 -11.46 4.39
N LYS A 160 0.42 -11.15 4.32
CA LYS A 160 1.10 -10.80 3.08
C LYS A 160 1.76 -12.03 2.49
N ALA A 161 0.99 -12.85 1.75
CA ALA A 161 1.50 -14.06 1.16
C ALA A 161 2.54 -13.76 0.06
N GLU A 162 3.68 -14.45 0.08
CA GLU A 162 4.65 -14.40 -1.02
C GLU A 162 4.17 -15.19 -2.24
N GLN A 163 3.40 -16.26 -1.99
CA GLN A 163 2.75 -17.07 -3.02
C GLN A 163 1.32 -17.41 -2.59
N GLY A 164 0.39 -17.39 -3.55
CA GLY A 164 -1.03 -17.67 -3.30
C GLY A 164 -1.83 -16.41 -2.92
N HIS A 165 -2.95 -16.64 -2.26
CA HIS A 165 -3.86 -15.57 -1.83
C HIS A 165 -3.60 -15.17 -0.38
N ASP A 166 -3.72 -13.86 -0.12
CA ASP A 166 -3.72 -13.34 1.24
C ASP A 166 -4.87 -13.94 2.06
N GLN A 167 -4.62 -14.34 3.30
CA GLN A 167 -5.59 -14.97 4.18
C GLN A 167 -6.02 -14.02 5.28
N ASN A 168 -7.31 -14.03 5.60
CA ASN A 168 -7.85 -13.25 6.71
C ASN A 168 -7.17 -13.66 8.03
N MET A 169 -6.80 -12.67 8.84
CA MET A 169 -6.19 -12.89 10.16
C MET A 169 -7.14 -12.41 11.25
N THR A 170 -7.32 -13.22 12.27
CA THR A 170 -7.96 -12.75 13.50
C THR A 170 -7.04 -11.83 14.29
N HIS A 171 -7.57 -11.05 15.22
CA HIS A 171 -6.77 -10.21 16.12
C HIS A 171 -5.69 -11.03 16.84
N GLN A 172 -6.03 -12.21 17.36
CA GLN A 172 -5.07 -13.09 18.05
C GLN A 172 -3.93 -13.52 17.13
N GLN A 173 -4.19 -13.86 15.88
CA GLN A 173 -3.14 -14.22 14.91
C GLN A 173 -2.20 -13.04 14.61
N VAL A 174 -2.71 -11.81 14.59
CA VAL A 174 -1.87 -10.61 14.48
C VAL A 174 -0.98 -10.48 15.71
N VAL A 175 -1.55 -10.62 16.91
CA VAL A 175 -0.80 -10.58 18.18
C VAL A 175 0.28 -11.68 18.23
N ASP A 176 -0.05 -12.89 17.83
CA ASP A 176 0.89 -14.02 17.80
C ASP A 176 2.07 -13.77 16.84
N MET A 177 1.84 -13.02 15.76
CA MET A 177 2.86 -12.70 14.76
C MET A 177 3.77 -11.54 15.16
N VAL A 178 3.23 -10.47 15.75
CA VAL A 178 3.95 -9.20 15.94
C VAL A 178 4.01 -8.74 17.41
N GLY A 179 3.33 -9.41 18.33
CA GLY A 179 3.16 -9.02 19.72
C GLY A 179 2.04 -8.01 19.94
N GLU A 180 1.55 -7.92 21.18
CA GLU A 180 0.38 -7.12 21.58
C GLU A 180 0.50 -5.63 21.22
N ASP A 181 1.65 -5.03 21.58
CA ASP A 181 1.87 -3.59 21.37
C ASP A 181 1.86 -3.19 19.90
N LEU A 182 2.50 -3.97 19.03
CA LEU A 182 2.54 -3.67 17.60
C LEU A 182 1.20 -3.99 16.93
N ALA A 183 0.51 -5.05 17.34
CA ALA A 183 -0.84 -5.38 16.87
C ALA A 183 -1.80 -4.23 17.14
N ARG A 184 -1.82 -3.71 18.36
CA ARG A 184 -2.63 -2.54 18.75
C ARG A 184 -2.28 -1.29 17.93
N GLN A 185 -0.99 -1.00 17.74
CA GLN A 185 -0.56 0.14 16.92
C GLN A 185 -0.99 0.00 15.46
N LEU A 186 -0.91 -1.19 14.87
CA LEU A 186 -1.37 -1.44 13.49
C LEU A 186 -2.86 -1.15 13.35
N GLU A 187 -3.68 -1.61 14.29
CA GLU A 187 -5.12 -1.37 14.29
C GLU A 187 -5.44 0.11 14.48
N GLU A 188 -4.96 0.73 15.57
CA GLU A 188 -5.23 2.15 15.91
C GLU A 188 -4.80 3.10 14.79
N LYS A 189 -3.59 2.93 14.24
CA LYS A 189 -3.09 3.79 13.17
C LYS A 189 -3.82 3.59 11.86
N SER A 190 -4.18 2.36 11.53
CA SER A 190 -4.95 2.06 10.31
C SER A 190 -6.35 2.67 10.37
N LEU A 191 -7.04 2.55 11.50
CA LEU A 191 -8.34 3.17 11.74
C LEU A 191 -8.26 4.70 11.69
N ALA A 192 -7.24 5.30 12.32
CA ALA A 192 -7.03 6.74 12.30
C ALA A 192 -6.79 7.28 10.89
N ILE A 193 -5.93 6.61 10.08
CA ILE A 193 -5.69 6.98 8.69
C ILE A 193 -6.97 6.86 7.86
N TYR A 194 -7.73 5.77 8.04
CA TYR A 194 -8.98 5.56 7.31
C TYR A 194 -9.98 6.68 7.63
N SER A 195 -10.23 6.96 8.92
CA SER A 195 -11.18 7.98 9.35
C SER A 195 -10.80 9.36 8.82
N PHE A 196 -9.52 9.73 8.94
CA PHE A 196 -9.01 10.97 8.38
C PHE A 196 -9.22 11.07 6.86
N ALA A 197 -8.90 10.00 6.13
CA ALA A 197 -9.07 9.98 4.67
C ALA A 197 -10.55 10.01 4.25
N HIS A 198 -11.42 9.36 5.02
CA HIS A 198 -12.87 9.36 4.79
C HIS A 198 -13.50 10.73 5.01
N GLU A 199 -13.05 11.47 6.04
CA GLU A 199 -13.52 12.85 6.31
C GLU A 199 -12.99 13.84 5.27
N TYR A 200 -11.80 13.59 4.73
CA TYR A 200 -11.17 14.46 3.73
C TYR A 200 -11.84 14.35 2.35
N ALA A 201 -12.30 13.16 1.95
CA ALA A 201 -12.83 12.84 0.61
C ALA A 201 -14.31 13.20 0.48
#